data_4b898d0c251aac584dd1d57e8955c1f2
#
_entry.id   4b898d0c251aac584dd1d57e8955c1f2
#
_cell.length_a   1.000
_cell.length_b   1.000
_cell.length_c   1.000
_cell.angle_alpha   90.00
_cell.angle_beta   90.00
_cell.angle_gamma   90.00
#
_symmetry.space_group_name_H-M   'P 1'
#
loop_
_entity.id
_entity.type
_entity.pdbx_description
1 polymer ?
#
loop_
_entity_poly.entity_id
_entity_poly.type
_entity_poly.pdbx_seq_one_letter_code
_entity_poly.pdbx_strand_id
1 'polypeptide(L)'
;MNLTLFTAAGCARCNIAKKFMRKKNLAFEEHDAIGEGKELFGQFYRAHRGAILRGTEGIEFPVLADGSEIRQGVAPVIAWLQAGARLDGFIGRSELSKGWVGGLHVSGGDPAALNEWVAVLGFLKTNGLKLQLDTDGRNAAVLERLLEHGLGDRVVMDLKGPKPLYGALLGQEIDLQEVDRSMALVAKFPEYRFQTTVAPFPRAGGAPGSISFLTPEEIAKTALWLKEATGSHRQPYVLRVFDPQAHPDDRFRSVETLSSNSLLRHRSAARKHQVLTEVQPIFG
;
A
#
# COMPACT_ATOMS: atom_id res chain seq x y z
N MET A 1 -8.55 -13.35 -26.25
CA MET A 1 -8.57 -13.23 -24.79
C MET A 1 -9.96 -13.62 -24.31
N ASN A 2 -10.06 -14.56 -23.41
CA ASN A 2 -11.37 -14.96 -22.85
C ASN A 2 -11.41 -14.41 -21.40
N LEU A 3 -11.91 -13.16 -21.25
CA LEU A 3 -11.96 -12.49 -19.96
C LEU A 3 -13.14 -13.02 -19.16
N THR A 4 -12.92 -13.56 -17.98
CA THR A 4 -13.95 -13.96 -17.03
C THR A 4 -13.98 -12.99 -15.86
N LEU A 5 -15.14 -12.41 -15.58
CA LEU A 5 -15.34 -11.46 -14.49
C LEU A 5 -16.29 -12.02 -13.44
N PHE A 6 -15.78 -12.30 -12.26
CA PHE A 6 -16.61 -12.66 -11.12
C PHE A 6 -17.04 -11.39 -10.38
N THR A 7 -18.33 -11.26 -10.17
CA THR A 7 -18.98 -10.11 -9.54
C THR A 7 -19.84 -10.55 -8.35
N ALA A 8 -20.42 -9.60 -7.64
CA ALA A 8 -21.42 -9.85 -6.62
C ALA A 8 -22.64 -8.94 -6.85
N ALA A 9 -23.83 -9.43 -6.54
CA ALA A 9 -25.05 -8.64 -6.63
C ALA A 9 -24.93 -7.35 -5.79
N GLY A 10 -25.32 -6.20 -6.37
CA GLY A 10 -25.23 -4.89 -5.70
C GLY A 10 -23.83 -4.29 -5.57
N CYS A 11 -22.80 -4.93 -6.12
CA CYS A 11 -21.41 -4.48 -6.04
C CYS A 11 -21.16 -3.24 -6.92
N ALA A 12 -21.05 -2.07 -6.32
CA ALA A 12 -20.75 -0.82 -7.03
C ALA A 12 -19.39 -0.87 -7.74
N ARG A 13 -18.36 -1.47 -7.12
CA ARG A 13 -17.00 -1.60 -7.70
C ARG A 13 -17.02 -2.50 -8.95
N CYS A 14 -17.83 -3.56 -8.95
CA CYS A 14 -18.01 -4.42 -10.11
C CYS A 14 -18.64 -3.67 -11.28
N ASN A 15 -19.63 -2.82 -11.00
CA ASN A 15 -20.26 -1.98 -12.02
C ASN A 15 -19.27 -0.98 -12.64
N ILE A 16 -18.33 -0.44 -11.85
CA ILE A 16 -17.26 0.42 -12.34
C ILE A 16 -16.33 -0.35 -13.28
N ALA A 17 -15.90 -1.56 -12.89
CA ALA A 17 -15.09 -2.42 -13.76
C ALA A 17 -15.82 -2.74 -15.08
N LYS A 18 -17.09 -3.14 -15.01
CA LYS A 18 -17.92 -3.39 -16.22
C LYS A 18 -18.05 -2.14 -17.11
N LYS A 19 -18.21 -0.96 -16.50
CA LYS A 19 -18.24 0.31 -17.24
C LYS A 19 -16.92 0.58 -17.98
N PHE A 20 -15.78 0.26 -17.35
CA PHE A 20 -14.48 0.36 -17.99
C PHE A 20 -14.35 -0.60 -19.16
N MET A 21 -14.71 -1.88 -18.98
CA MET A 21 -14.65 -2.89 -20.02
C MET A 21 -15.51 -2.53 -21.24
N ARG A 22 -16.74 -2.05 -21.00
CA ARG A 22 -17.62 -1.55 -22.09
C ARG A 22 -17.04 -0.36 -22.81
N LYS A 23 -16.45 0.61 -22.08
CA LYS A 23 -15.76 1.79 -22.68
C LYS A 23 -14.59 1.37 -23.57
N LYS A 24 -13.94 0.25 -23.28
CA LYS A 24 -12.83 -0.30 -24.06
C LYS A 24 -13.27 -1.32 -25.11
N ASN A 25 -14.57 -1.56 -25.26
CA ASN A 25 -15.14 -2.59 -26.16
C ASN A 25 -14.55 -3.99 -25.90
N LEU A 26 -14.29 -4.33 -24.63
CA LEU A 26 -13.78 -5.65 -24.24
C LEU A 26 -14.94 -6.62 -24.05
N ALA A 27 -14.88 -7.77 -24.73
CA ALA A 27 -15.81 -8.88 -24.50
C ALA A 27 -15.37 -9.63 -23.23
N PHE A 28 -16.33 -10.00 -22.39
CA PHE A 28 -16.08 -10.76 -21.16
C PHE A 28 -17.31 -11.60 -20.79
N GLU A 29 -17.06 -12.68 -20.07
CA GLU A 29 -18.09 -13.52 -19.46
C GLU A 29 -18.25 -13.10 -18.00
N GLU A 30 -19.47 -12.77 -17.57
CA GLU A 30 -19.76 -12.36 -16.19
C GLU A 30 -20.42 -13.50 -15.42
N HIS A 31 -19.95 -13.75 -14.18
CA HIS A 31 -20.57 -14.68 -13.25
C HIS A 31 -20.83 -14.00 -11.91
N ASP A 32 -22.06 -14.09 -11.41
CA ASP A 32 -22.39 -13.67 -10.04
C ASP A 32 -21.89 -14.72 -9.04
N ALA A 33 -20.76 -14.39 -8.39
CA ALA A 33 -20.04 -15.29 -7.47
C ALA A 33 -20.80 -15.63 -6.17
N ILE A 34 -21.85 -14.89 -5.84
CA ILE A 34 -22.70 -15.14 -4.67
C ILE A 34 -24.11 -15.63 -5.06
N GLY A 35 -24.48 -15.49 -6.33
CA GLY A 35 -25.74 -15.96 -6.93
C GLY A 35 -25.54 -17.21 -7.77
N GLU A 36 -25.93 -17.13 -9.04
CA GLU A 36 -25.95 -18.28 -9.98
C GLU A 36 -24.55 -18.87 -10.23
N GLY A 37 -23.51 -18.05 -10.22
CA GLY A 37 -22.12 -18.48 -10.42
C GLY A 37 -21.39 -18.95 -9.15
N LYS A 38 -22.08 -19.13 -8.02
CA LYS A 38 -21.46 -19.46 -6.72
C LYS A 38 -20.65 -20.75 -6.76
N GLU A 39 -21.14 -21.78 -7.40
CA GLU A 39 -20.44 -23.07 -7.50
C GLU A 39 -19.19 -22.94 -8.36
N LEU A 40 -19.31 -22.30 -9.53
CA LEU A 40 -18.20 -22.01 -10.44
C LEU A 40 -17.11 -21.18 -9.73
N PHE A 41 -17.50 -20.10 -9.06
CA PHE A 41 -16.56 -19.29 -8.29
C PHE A 41 -15.93 -20.08 -7.14
N GLY A 42 -16.68 -20.95 -6.47
CA GLY A 42 -16.16 -21.81 -5.42
C GLY A 42 -15.08 -22.77 -5.90
N GLN A 43 -15.24 -23.35 -7.11
CA GLN A 43 -14.21 -24.17 -7.76
C GLN A 43 -13.00 -23.33 -8.15
N PHE A 44 -13.22 -22.18 -8.79
CA PHE A 44 -12.18 -21.24 -9.19
C PHE A 44 -11.37 -20.76 -7.98
N TYR A 45 -12.02 -20.35 -6.90
CA TYR A 45 -11.35 -19.91 -5.67
C TYR A 45 -10.49 -21.01 -5.05
N ARG A 46 -10.97 -22.27 -5.02
CA ARG A 46 -10.18 -23.40 -4.48
C ARG A 46 -8.90 -23.64 -5.30
N ALA A 47 -9.00 -23.52 -6.62
CA ALA A 47 -7.85 -23.67 -7.52
C ALA A 47 -6.84 -22.52 -7.41
N HIS A 48 -7.29 -21.32 -7.02
CA HIS A 48 -6.47 -20.09 -7.05
C HIS A 48 -6.36 -19.38 -5.70
N ARG A 49 -6.41 -20.11 -4.59
CA ARG A 49 -6.34 -19.53 -3.22
C ARG A 49 -5.15 -18.62 -2.95
N GLY A 50 -4.02 -18.88 -3.61
CA GLY A 50 -2.81 -18.05 -3.48
C GLY A 50 -2.93 -16.68 -4.17
N ALA A 51 -3.80 -16.56 -5.16
CA ALA A 51 -4.00 -15.33 -5.93
C ALA A 51 -5.18 -14.48 -5.41
N ILE A 52 -6.14 -15.10 -4.71
CA ILE A 52 -7.35 -14.42 -4.21
C ILE A 52 -7.27 -14.28 -2.70
N LEU A 53 -7.16 -13.05 -2.23
CA LEU A 53 -7.16 -12.73 -0.79
C LEU A 53 -8.60 -12.79 -0.26
N ARG A 54 -8.76 -13.47 0.88
CA ARG A 54 -9.96 -13.40 1.69
C ARG A 54 -9.64 -12.67 2.99
N GLY A 55 -10.04 -11.40 3.08
CA GLY A 55 -9.92 -10.60 4.27
C GLY A 55 -11.02 -10.88 5.31
N THR A 56 -11.03 -10.14 6.39
CA THR A 56 -12.04 -10.21 7.48
C THR A 56 -13.44 -9.91 6.96
N GLU A 57 -13.57 -8.98 6.02
CA GLU A 57 -14.83 -8.57 5.37
C GLU A 57 -15.23 -9.53 4.21
N GLY A 58 -14.44 -10.58 3.94
CA GLY A 58 -14.69 -11.53 2.87
C GLY A 58 -13.76 -11.35 1.66
N ILE A 59 -14.26 -11.71 0.48
CA ILE A 59 -13.52 -11.58 -0.79
C ILE A 59 -13.93 -10.26 -1.44
N GLU A 60 -12.92 -9.42 -1.79
CA GLU A 60 -13.19 -8.21 -2.56
C GLU A 60 -13.50 -8.55 -4.01
N PHE A 61 -14.62 -8.05 -4.53
CA PHE A 61 -14.98 -8.09 -5.94
C PHE A 61 -14.80 -6.72 -6.61
N PRO A 62 -14.59 -6.69 -7.95
CA PRO A 62 -14.57 -7.82 -8.89
C PRO A 62 -13.30 -8.66 -8.80
N VAL A 63 -13.39 -9.92 -9.27
CA VAL A 63 -12.21 -10.75 -9.57
C VAL A 63 -12.20 -11.01 -11.06
N LEU A 64 -11.13 -10.67 -11.74
CA LEU A 64 -10.91 -10.90 -13.18
C LEU A 64 -9.95 -12.07 -13.36
N ALA A 65 -10.28 -12.97 -14.27
CA ALA A 65 -9.36 -13.96 -14.83
C ALA A 65 -9.10 -13.65 -16.32
N ASP A 66 -7.82 -13.61 -16.70
CA ASP A 66 -7.35 -13.47 -18.10
C ASP A 66 -6.26 -14.51 -18.35
N GLY A 67 -6.69 -15.67 -18.81
CA GLY A 67 -5.82 -16.85 -18.87
C GLY A 67 -5.33 -17.27 -17.49
N SER A 68 -4.01 -17.24 -17.25
CA SER A 68 -3.39 -17.53 -15.97
C SER A 68 -3.36 -16.34 -15.00
N GLU A 69 -3.64 -15.14 -15.50
CA GLU A 69 -3.61 -13.92 -14.72
C GLU A 69 -4.91 -13.72 -13.94
N ILE A 70 -4.77 -13.44 -12.64
CA ILE A 70 -5.89 -13.16 -11.75
C ILE A 70 -5.68 -11.80 -11.10
N ARG A 71 -6.69 -10.94 -11.22
CA ARG A 71 -6.69 -9.60 -10.63
C ARG A 71 -7.91 -9.45 -9.73
N GLN A 72 -7.69 -9.02 -8.49
CA GLN A 72 -8.75 -8.88 -7.49
C GLN A 72 -8.89 -7.42 -7.06
N GLY A 73 -10.14 -6.94 -7.01
CA GLY A 73 -10.48 -5.56 -6.67
C GLY A 73 -10.56 -4.65 -7.89
N VAL A 74 -11.25 -3.52 -7.74
CA VAL A 74 -11.56 -2.63 -8.87
C VAL A 74 -10.32 -1.99 -9.49
N ALA A 75 -9.35 -1.59 -8.68
CA ALA A 75 -8.15 -0.93 -9.19
C ALA A 75 -7.20 -1.91 -9.90
N PRO A 76 -6.86 -3.09 -9.35
CA PRO A 76 -6.04 -4.08 -10.05
C PRO A 76 -6.67 -4.54 -11.36
N VAL A 77 -8.00 -4.73 -11.38
CA VAL A 77 -8.72 -5.13 -12.60
C VAL A 77 -8.61 -4.05 -13.68
N ILE A 78 -8.87 -2.79 -13.34
CA ILE A 78 -8.80 -1.69 -14.31
C ILE A 78 -7.36 -1.43 -14.77
N ALA A 79 -6.38 -1.52 -13.87
CA ALA A 79 -4.97 -1.36 -14.22
C ALA A 79 -4.51 -2.43 -15.22
N TRP A 80 -4.86 -3.70 -14.97
CA TRP A 80 -4.57 -4.79 -15.89
C TRP A 80 -5.22 -4.57 -17.26
N LEU A 81 -6.49 -4.22 -17.29
CA LEU A 81 -7.22 -3.95 -18.55
C LEU A 81 -6.71 -2.68 -19.28
N GLN A 82 -6.07 -1.75 -18.58
CA GLN A 82 -5.50 -0.52 -19.16
C GLN A 82 -4.14 -0.78 -19.82
N ALA A 83 -3.24 -1.48 -19.15
CA ALA A 83 -1.85 -1.57 -19.57
C ALA A 83 -1.15 -2.90 -19.21
N GLY A 84 -1.90 -3.92 -18.76
CA GLY A 84 -1.32 -5.21 -18.38
C GLY A 84 -0.30 -5.09 -17.27
N ALA A 85 0.72 -5.93 -17.31
CA ALA A 85 1.80 -6.01 -16.33
C ALA A 85 2.63 -4.71 -16.16
N ARG A 86 2.56 -3.76 -17.09
CA ARG A 86 3.26 -2.46 -16.97
C ARG A 86 2.88 -1.67 -15.73
N LEU A 87 1.69 -1.92 -15.16
CA LEU A 87 1.21 -1.26 -13.96
C LEU A 87 1.37 -2.09 -12.67
N ASP A 88 1.96 -3.28 -12.73
CA ASP A 88 2.07 -4.16 -11.56
C ASP A 88 2.85 -3.51 -10.39
N GLY A 89 3.86 -2.69 -10.68
CA GLY A 89 4.59 -1.96 -9.64
C GLY A 89 3.77 -0.88 -8.91
N PHE A 90 2.66 -0.42 -9.50
CA PHE A 90 1.74 0.53 -8.89
C PHE A 90 0.59 -0.14 -8.14
N ILE A 91 0.42 -1.45 -8.31
CA ILE A 91 -0.69 -2.19 -7.72
C ILE A 91 -0.15 -3.24 -6.76
N GLY A 92 -0.65 -3.21 -5.55
CA GLY A 92 -0.41 -4.21 -4.53
C GLY A 92 -1.71 -4.85 -4.05
N ARG A 93 -1.56 -5.82 -3.17
CA ARG A 93 -2.69 -6.38 -2.46
C ARG A 93 -3.21 -5.37 -1.44
N SER A 94 -4.52 -5.24 -1.34
CA SER A 94 -5.15 -4.48 -0.27
C SER A 94 -6.25 -5.30 0.37
N GLU A 95 -6.51 -5.02 1.63
CA GLU A 95 -7.75 -5.46 2.25
C GLU A 95 -8.89 -4.53 1.85
N LEU A 96 -10.09 -5.09 1.78
CA LEU A 96 -11.28 -4.30 1.53
C LEU A 96 -11.47 -3.26 2.63
N SER A 97 -11.30 -2.01 2.30
CA SER A 97 -11.56 -0.88 3.19
C SER A 97 -12.83 -0.16 2.75
N LYS A 98 -13.80 -0.08 3.66
CA LYS A 98 -15.09 0.53 3.35
C LYS A 98 -14.91 1.98 2.91
N GLY A 99 -15.36 2.28 1.70
CA GLY A 99 -15.29 3.63 1.12
C GLY A 99 -13.95 4.01 0.49
N TRP A 100 -12.90 3.18 0.59
CA TRP A 100 -11.57 3.47 0.03
C TRP A 100 -11.11 2.38 -0.93
N VAL A 101 -10.38 2.79 -1.95
CA VAL A 101 -9.57 1.91 -2.79
C VAL A 101 -8.13 2.02 -2.31
N GLY A 102 -7.63 0.93 -1.73
CA GLY A 102 -6.24 0.78 -1.27
C GLY A 102 -5.41 -0.08 -2.23
N GLY A 103 -4.19 -0.43 -1.81
CA GLY A 103 -3.26 -1.21 -2.62
C GLY A 103 -2.71 -0.44 -3.82
N LEU A 104 -2.79 0.89 -3.79
CA LEU A 104 -2.26 1.79 -4.81
C LEU A 104 -0.90 2.29 -4.34
N HIS A 105 0.17 1.84 -4.98
CA HIS A 105 1.54 2.18 -4.58
C HIS A 105 2.16 3.20 -5.54
N VAL A 106 3.04 4.03 -5.01
CA VAL A 106 3.80 5.00 -5.82
C VAL A 106 5.22 4.49 -6.05
N SER A 107 5.85 3.97 -5.00
CA SER A 107 7.30 3.72 -4.97
C SER A 107 7.80 2.57 -5.84
N GLY A 108 6.96 1.58 -6.11
CA GLY A 108 7.31 0.40 -6.90
C GLY A 108 6.98 0.51 -8.39
N GLY A 109 6.25 1.56 -8.80
CA GLY A 109 5.80 1.73 -10.16
C GLY A 109 6.91 2.19 -11.11
N ASP A 110 6.82 1.76 -12.37
CA ASP A 110 7.67 2.25 -13.43
C ASP A 110 7.24 3.66 -13.86
N PRO A 111 8.09 4.70 -13.71
CA PRO A 111 7.76 6.07 -14.15
C PRO A 111 7.39 6.16 -15.64
N ALA A 112 7.87 5.25 -16.48
CA ALA A 112 7.52 5.21 -17.92
C ALA A 112 6.04 4.86 -18.16
N ALA A 113 5.37 4.22 -17.19
CA ALA A 113 3.94 3.88 -17.25
C ALA A 113 3.04 4.90 -16.51
N LEU A 114 3.59 6.06 -16.14
CA LEU A 114 2.87 7.06 -15.33
C LEU A 114 1.60 7.58 -16.01
N ASN A 115 1.59 7.77 -17.31
CA ASN A 115 0.42 8.27 -18.02
C ASN A 115 -0.75 7.28 -17.97
N GLU A 116 -0.47 5.99 -18.10
CA GLU A 116 -1.45 4.91 -17.96
C GLU A 116 -1.97 4.82 -16.52
N TRP A 117 -1.07 5.00 -15.54
CA TRP A 117 -1.44 5.04 -14.13
C TRP A 117 -2.36 6.22 -13.81
N VAL A 118 -2.02 7.44 -14.25
CA VAL A 118 -2.87 8.62 -14.13
C VAL A 118 -4.25 8.39 -14.76
N ALA A 119 -4.31 7.73 -15.94
CA ALA A 119 -5.58 7.41 -16.58
C ALA A 119 -6.44 6.43 -15.74
N VAL A 120 -5.82 5.43 -15.11
CA VAL A 120 -6.51 4.50 -14.20
C VAL A 120 -7.08 5.24 -12.99
N LEU A 121 -6.25 6.01 -12.29
CA LEU A 121 -6.68 6.76 -11.10
C LEU A 121 -7.76 7.79 -11.46
N GLY A 122 -7.61 8.50 -12.57
CA GLY A 122 -8.60 9.44 -13.08
C GLY A 122 -9.95 8.76 -13.35
N PHE A 123 -9.94 7.56 -13.94
CA PHE A 123 -11.17 6.80 -14.15
C PHE A 123 -11.81 6.38 -12.82
N LEU A 124 -11.04 5.91 -11.86
CA LEU A 124 -11.57 5.54 -10.53
C LEU A 124 -12.19 6.76 -9.82
N LYS A 125 -11.52 7.91 -9.83
CA LYS A 125 -12.00 9.17 -9.25
C LYS A 125 -13.28 9.67 -9.91
N THR A 126 -13.36 9.66 -11.22
CA THR A 126 -14.57 10.11 -11.96
C THR A 126 -15.78 9.21 -11.72
N ASN A 127 -15.56 8.00 -11.20
CA ASN A 127 -16.63 7.10 -10.76
C ASN A 127 -16.89 7.15 -9.25
N GLY A 128 -16.42 8.20 -8.55
CA GLY A 128 -16.75 8.50 -7.16
C GLY A 128 -15.97 7.68 -6.11
N LEU A 129 -14.91 7.02 -6.50
CA LEU A 129 -14.07 6.26 -5.55
C LEU A 129 -13.05 7.16 -4.86
N LYS A 130 -12.86 6.94 -3.56
CA LYS A 130 -11.78 7.56 -2.79
C LYS A 130 -10.52 6.70 -2.88
N LEU A 131 -9.38 7.34 -3.18
CA LEU A 131 -8.12 6.66 -3.43
C LEU A 131 -7.14 6.88 -2.27
N GLN A 132 -6.64 5.79 -1.69
CA GLN A 132 -5.51 5.81 -0.78
C GLN A 132 -4.25 5.35 -1.51
N LEU A 133 -3.23 6.19 -1.48
CA LEU A 133 -1.92 5.93 -2.08
C LEU A 133 -0.92 5.61 -0.98
N ASP A 134 -0.09 4.60 -1.21
CA ASP A 134 0.99 4.19 -0.31
C ASP A 134 2.35 4.46 -0.97
N THR A 135 3.31 4.99 -0.20
CA THR A 135 4.67 5.28 -0.67
C THR A 135 5.70 5.04 0.42
N ASP A 136 6.91 4.68 0.05
CA ASP A 136 8.10 4.66 0.93
C ASP A 136 9.07 5.82 0.62
N GLY A 137 8.62 6.79 -0.18
CA GLY A 137 9.37 8.01 -0.52
C GLY A 137 10.14 7.95 -1.83
N ARG A 138 10.20 6.83 -2.50
CA ARG A 138 10.72 6.76 -3.86
C ARG A 138 9.69 7.29 -4.86
N ASN A 139 10.16 7.69 -6.05
CA ASN A 139 9.31 8.22 -7.13
C ASN A 139 8.58 9.53 -6.77
N ALA A 140 9.27 10.52 -6.21
CA ALA A 140 8.72 11.83 -5.90
C ALA A 140 8.06 12.51 -7.11
N ALA A 141 8.58 12.32 -8.31
CA ALA A 141 7.98 12.83 -9.54
C ALA A 141 6.59 12.26 -9.81
N VAL A 142 6.34 11.01 -9.45
CA VAL A 142 4.99 10.40 -9.54
C VAL A 142 4.04 11.06 -8.54
N LEU A 143 4.47 11.26 -7.28
CA LEU A 143 3.67 11.97 -6.27
C LEU A 143 3.30 13.39 -6.71
N GLU A 144 4.26 14.12 -7.27
CA GLU A 144 4.04 15.47 -7.79
C GLU A 144 2.97 15.48 -8.89
N ARG A 145 3.07 14.56 -9.84
CA ARG A 145 2.10 14.41 -10.92
C ARG A 145 0.71 14.06 -10.40
N LEU A 146 0.61 13.17 -9.41
CA LEU A 146 -0.67 12.81 -8.80
C LEU A 146 -1.29 13.97 -8.03
N LEU A 147 -0.48 14.75 -7.32
CA LEU A 147 -0.90 15.96 -6.62
C LEU A 147 -1.44 17.02 -7.59
N GLU A 148 -0.73 17.31 -8.68
CA GLU A 148 -1.16 18.24 -9.74
C GLU A 148 -2.52 17.88 -10.34
N HIS A 149 -2.81 16.58 -10.46
CA HIS A 149 -4.07 16.09 -11.03
C HIS A 149 -5.17 15.84 -9.98
N GLY A 150 -4.91 16.07 -8.70
CA GLY A 150 -5.84 15.77 -7.61
C GLY A 150 -6.19 14.27 -7.48
N LEU A 151 -5.24 13.39 -7.82
CA LEU A 151 -5.43 11.94 -7.89
C LEU A 151 -4.98 11.21 -6.61
N GLY A 152 -5.31 11.74 -5.47
CA GLY A 152 -5.06 11.09 -4.17
C GLY A 152 -5.91 11.77 -3.12
N ASP A 153 -6.82 11.01 -2.50
CA ASP A 153 -7.62 11.53 -1.39
C ASP A 153 -6.87 11.39 -0.08
N ARG A 154 -6.10 10.31 0.06
CA ARG A 154 -5.22 10.05 1.20
C ARG A 154 -3.88 9.51 0.72
N VAL A 155 -2.79 9.98 1.34
CA VAL A 155 -1.46 9.40 1.14
C VAL A 155 -0.92 8.91 2.47
N VAL A 156 -0.42 7.68 2.47
CA VAL A 156 0.29 7.08 3.61
C VAL A 156 1.74 6.89 3.21
N MET A 157 2.65 7.60 3.88
CA MET A 157 4.08 7.44 3.65
C MET A 157 4.73 6.61 4.76
N ASP A 158 5.30 5.48 4.37
CA ASP A 158 5.99 4.57 5.28
C ASP A 158 7.48 4.92 5.35
N LEU A 159 7.86 5.72 6.34
CA LEU A 159 9.26 6.02 6.66
C LEU A 159 9.89 4.80 7.31
N LYS A 160 10.83 4.16 6.61
CA LYS A 160 11.43 2.89 7.08
C LYS A 160 12.30 3.06 8.33
N GLY A 161 12.92 4.23 8.51
CA GLY A 161 13.80 4.55 9.62
C GLY A 161 14.60 5.83 9.37
N PRO A 162 15.67 6.07 10.15
CA PRO A 162 16.50 7.26 9.98
C PRO A 162 17.37 7.20 8.72
N LYS A 163 17.78 8.35 8.19
CA LYS A 163 18.59 8.48 6.96
C LYS A 163 19.71 7.45 6.82
N PRO A 164 20.57 7.21 7.82
CA PRO A 164 21.69 6.28 7.68
C PRO A 164 21.30 4.82 7.51
N LEU A 165 20.08 4.45 7.90
CA LEU A 165 19.60 3.07 7.85
C LEU A 165 18.61 2.83 6.70
N TYR A 166 18.18 3.89 6.00
CA TYR A 166 17.04 3.82 5.07
C TYR A 166 17.29 2.80 3.94
N GLY A 167 18.45 2.85 3.30
CA GLY A 167 18.83 1.91 2.26
C GLY A 167 18.93 0.47 2.77
N ALA A 168 19.52 0.26 3.96
CA ALA A 168 19.62 -1.07 4.58
C ALA A 168 18.25 -1.67 4.91
N LEU A 169 17.30 -0.83 5.38
CA LEU A 169 15.92 -1.23 5.69
C LEU A 169 15.08 -1.54 4.44
N LEU A 170 15.43 -0.95 3.30
CA LEU A 170 14.81 -1.22 2.00
C LEU A 170 15.56 -2.30 1.20
N GLY A 171 16.76 -2.70 1.64
CA GLY A 171 17.58 -3.70 0.94
C GLY A 171 18.17 -3.20 -0.38
N GLN A 172 18.28 -1.89 -0.59
CA GLN A 172 18.79 -1.27 -1.82
C GLN A 172 19.34 0.14 -1.56
N GLU A 173 20.16 0.63 -2.48
CA GLU A 173 20.56 2.04 -2.47
C GLU A 173 19.35 2.96 -2.75
N ILE A 174 19.28 4.07 -2.02
CA ILE A 174 18.17 5.02 -2.08
C ILE A 174 18.73 6.43 -2.22
N ASP A 175 18.17 7.18 -3.15
CA ASP A 175 18.35 8.62 -3.19
C ASP A 175 17.52 9.27 -2.06
N LEU A 176 18.20 9.72 -1.03
CA LEU A 176 17.54 10.34 0.13
C LEU A 176 16.95 11.72 -0.21
N GLN A 177 17.40 12.37 -1.29
CA GLN A 177 16.78 13.63 -1.76
C GLN A 177 15.39 13.38 -2.32
N GLU A 178 15.18 12.24 -3.01
CA GLU A 178 13.86 11.81 -3.44
C GLU A 178 12.92 11.57 -2.24
N VAL A 179 13.44 10.98 -1.15
CA VAL A 179 12.65 10.77 0.06
C VAL A 179 12.31 12.10 0.75
N ASP A 180 13.27 13.03 0.84
CA ASP A 180 13.06 14.39 1.37
C ASP A 180 11.95 15.11 0.56
N ARG A 181 12.06 15.08 -0.77
CA ARG A 181 11.07 15.67 -1.67
C ARG A 181 9.69 15.02 -1.51
N SER A 182 9.64 13.70 -1.40
CA SER A 182 8.39 12.96 -1.19
C SER A 182 7.71 13.35 0.13
N MET A 183 8.45 13.49 1.23
CA MET A 183 7.88 13.96 2.50
C MET A 183 7.23 15.34 2.36
N ALA A 184 7.91 16.28 1.68
CA ALA A 184 7.38 17.61 1.45
C ALA A 184 6.13 17.62 0.55
N LEU A 185 6.05 16.71 -0.43
CA LEU A 185 4.89 16.55 -1.32
C LEU A 185 3.72 15.90 -0.59
N VAL A 186 3.96 14.83 0.17
CA VAL A 186 2.92 14.11 0.93
C VAL A 186 2.16 15.04 1.87
N ALA A 187 2.85 15.98 2.52
CA ALA A 187 2.22 16.96 3.41
C ALA A 187 1.26 17.95 2.70
N LYS A 188 1.19 17.94 1.36
CA LYS A 188 0.29 18.79 0.56
C LYS A 188 -0.99 18.09 0.11
N PHE A 189 -1.10 16.75 0.31
CA PHE A 189 -2.32 16.02 -0.04
C PHE A 189 -3.47 16.32 0.92
N PRO A 190 -4.73 16.14 0.50
CA PRO A 190 -5.91 16.47 1.32
C PRO A 190 -5.94 15.73 2.66
N GLU A 191 -5.69 14.42 2.63
CA GLU A 191 -5.44 13.61 3.83
C GLU A 191 -4.08 12.93 3.68
N TYR A 192 -3.32 12.92 4.75
CA TYR A 192 -2.05 12.20 4.76
C TYR A 192 -1.65 11.77 6.17
N ARG A 193 -0.77 10.80 6.22
CA ARG A 193 -0.04 10.46 7.43
C ARG A 193 1.33 9.89 7.08
N PHE A 194 2.26 10.10 7.99
CA PHE A 194 3.53 9.40 8.00
C PHE A 194 3.44 8.25 8.98
N GLN A 195 4.12 7.16 8.69
CA GLN A 195 4.17 6.03 9.60
C GLN A 195 5.55 5.39 9.58
N THR A 196 5.92 4.72 10.66
CA THR A 196 7.09 3.84 10.72
C THR A 196 6.68 2.57 11.45
N THR A 197 6.88 1.42 10.81
CA THR A 197 6.80 0.14 11.51
C THR A 197 8.08 -0.03 12.30
N VAL A 198 7.95 -0.15 13.63
CA VAL A 198 9.09 -0.46 14.50
C VAL A 198 9.45 -1.91 14.29
N ALA A 199 10.19 -2.18 13.19
CA ALA A 199 10.52 -3.51 12.71
C ALA A 199 11.91 -3.95 13.17
N PRO A 200 12.13 -5.25 13.35
CA PRO A 200 13.46 -5.82 13.52
C PRO A 200 14.18 -5.87 12.16
N PHE A 201 15.49 -5.71 12.18
CA PHE A 201 16.32 -5.85 10.98
C PHE A 201 17.74 -6.31 11.34
N PRO A 202 18.49 -6.91 10.39
CA PRO A 202 19.87 -7.29 10.59
C PRO A 202 20.75 -6.07 10.82
N ARG A 203 21.60 -6.10 11.85
CA ARG A 203 22.54 -5.01 12.20
C ARG A 203 23.90 -5.24 11.57
N ALA A 204 24.41 -4.23 10.87
CA ALA A 204 25.80 -4.23 10.43
C ALA A 204 26.75 -4.19 11.65
N GLY A 205 27.78 -5.06 11.67
CA GLY A 205 28.76 -5.13 12.75
C GLY A 205 28.32 -5.91 14.01
N GLY A 206 27.12 -6.47 14.03
CA GLY A 206 26.68 -7.41 15.08
C GLY A 206 27.18 -8.85 14.80
N ALA A 207 26.90 -9.78 15.73
CA ALA A 207 27.12 -11.20 15.47
C ALA A 207 26.37 -11.62 14.19
N PRO A 208 26.92 -12.56 13.37
CA PRO A 208 26.23 -13.02 12.17
C PRO A 208 24.79 -13.44 12.48
N GLY A 209 23.82 -12.82 11.78
CA GLY A 209 22.40 -13.09 11.99
C GLY A 209 21.75 -12.34 13.16
N SER A 210 22.45 -11.42 13.85
CA SER A 210 21.84 -10.61 14.90
C SER A 210 20.76 -9.70 14.31
N ILE A 211 19.54 -9.82 14.84
CA ILE A 211 18.37 -9.04 14.48
C ILE A 211 17.96 -8.22 15.70
N SER A 212 17.74 -6.91 15.52
CA SER A 212 17.20 -6.08 16.60
C SER A 212 16.24 -5.03 16.03
N PHE A 213 15.29 -4.62 16.84
CA PHE A 213 14.33 -3.57 16.48
C PHE A 213 15.00 -2.20 16.31
N LEU A 214 14.33 -1.31 15.55
CA LEU A 214 14.63 0.12 15.60
C LEU A 214 14.57 0.59 17.05
N THR A 215 15.60 1.33 17.48
CA THR A 215 15.68 1.85 18.85
C THR A 215 14.85 3.14 19.01
N PRO A 216 14.51 3.55 20.25
CA PRO A 216 13.88 4.86 20.47
C PRO A 216 14.67 6.04 19.91
N GLU A 217 16.00 5.99 19.95
CA GLU A 217 16.90 7.02 19.41
C GLU A 217 16.82 7.07 17.87
N GLU A 218 16.72 5.91 17.22
CA GLU A 218 16.56 5.82 15.76
C GLU A 218 15.19 6.35 15.33
N ILE A 219 14.15 6.06 16.08
CA ILE A 219 12.81 6.63 15.86
C ILE A 219 12.81 8.16 16.09
N ALA A 220 13.52 8.65 17.10
CA ALA A 220 13.69 10.12 17.30
C ALA A 220 14.41 10.78 16.11
N LYS A 221 15.46 10.14 15.56
CA LYS A 221 16.15 10.62 14.35
C LYS A 221 15.24 10.61 13.12
N THR A 222 14.37 9.60 12.97
CA THR A 222 13.37 9.55 11.91
C THR A 222 12.37 10.70 12.04
N ALA A 223 11.86 10.95 13.25
CA ALA A 223 10.95 12.06 13.53
C ALA A 223 11.61 13.45 13.34
N LEU A 224 12.90 13.58 13.64
CA LEU A 224 13.68 14.79 13.36
C LEU A 224 13.81 15.01 11.86
N TRP A 225 14.17 13.96 11.12
CA TRP A 225 14.25 14.03 9.65
C TRP A 225 12.92 14.46 9.02
N LEU A 226 11.81 13.89 9.48
CA LEU A 226 10.47 14.30 9.03
C LEU A 226 10.20 15.79 9.31
N LYS A 227 10.61 16.28 10.49
CA LYS A 227 10.50 17.71 10.83
C LYS A 227 11.32 18.59 9.88
N GLU A 228 12.56 18.20 9.59
CA GLU A 228 13.47 18.96 8.71
C GLU A 228 12.92 18.98 7.26
N ALA A 229 12.50 17.85 6.73
CA ALA A 229 12.01 17.74 5.36
C ALA A 229 10.67 18.46 5.12
N THR A 230 9.81 18.52 6.14
CA THR A 230 8.48 19.16 6.03
C THR A 230 8.41 20.56 6.62
N GLY A 231 9.43 20.99 7.35
CA GLY A 231 9.43 22.25 8.09
C GLY A 231 8.45 22.29 9.28
N SER A 232 7.87 21.15 9.69
CA SER A 232 6.85 21.09 10.73
C SER A 232 7.10 20.00 11.76
N HIS A 233 6.87 20.32 13.04
CA HIS A 233 6.90 19.38 14.15
C HIS A 233 5.50 18.81 14.50
N ARG A 234 4.49 19.06 13.66
CA ARG A 234 3.08 18.69 13.88
C ARG A 234 2.53 17.78 12.78
N GLN A 235 3.40 17.01 12.12
CA GLN A 235 2.94 16.05 11.14
C GLN A 235 2.21 14.88 11.84
N PRO A 236 1.10 14.35 11.26
CA PRO A 236 0.48 13.13 11.75
C PRO A 236 1.45 11.97 11.54
N TYR A 237 2.05 11.49 12.63
CA TYR A 237 3.06 10.44 12.61
C TYR A 237 2.61 9.25 13.45
N VAL A 238 2.63 8.05 12.86
CA VAL A 238 2.15 6.82 13.49
C VAL A 238 3.27 5.80 13.58
N LEU A 239 3.52 5.31 14.79
CA LEU A 239 4.38 4.15 15.01
C LEU A 239 3.52 2.88 14.97
N ARG A 240 3.83 1.98 14.05
CA ARG A 240 3.16 0.69 13.92
C ARG A 240 3.97 -0.41 14.59
N VAL A 241 3.27 -1.34 15.19
CA VAL A 241 3.88 -2.55 15.72
C VAL A 241 4.20 -3.48 14.54
N PHE A 242 5.37 -4.10 14.58
CA PHE A 242 5.72 -5.16 13.65
C PHE A 242 4.90 -6.42 13.94
N ASP A 243 4.28 -6.95 12.90
CA ASP A 243 3.57 -8.23 12.97
C ASP A 243 4.46 -9.34 12.40
N PRO A 244 5.02 -10.23 13.23
CA PRO A 244 5.85 -11.33 12.78
C PRO A 244 5.10 -12.32 11.88
N GLN A 245 3.81 -12.53 12.12
CA GLN A 245 3.01 -13.52 11.37
C GLN A 245 2.72 -13.08 9.94
N ALA A 246 2.68 -11.76 9.70
CA ALA A 246 2.49 -11.20 8.38
C ALA A 246 3.78 -11.15 7.54
N HIS A 247 4.96 -11.45 8.13
CA HIS A 247 6.23 -11.33 7.43
C HIS A 247 6.51 -12.56 6.55
N PRO A 248 6.96 -12.38 5.27
CA PRO A 248 7.21 -13.50 4.36
C PRO A 248 8.43 -14.34 4.73
N ASP A 249 9.43 -13.76 5.43
CA ASP A 249 10.67 -14.44 5.83
C ASP A 249 10.51 -15.06 7.21
N ASP A 250 10.71 -16.39 7.30
CA ASP A 250 10.56 -17.18 8.52
C ASP A 250 11.49 -16.74 9.66
N ARG A 251 12.64 -16.14 9.35
CA ARG A 251 13.56 -15.58 10.35
C ARG A 251 12.90 -14.50 11.21
N PHE A 252 11.97 -13.76 10.64
CA PHE A 252 11.24 -12.71 11.35
C PHE A 252 9.96 -13.22 12.02
N ARG A 253 9.44 -14.39 11.62
CA ARG A 253 8.23 -14.96 12.24
C ARG A 253 8.46 -15.44 13.67
N SER A 254 9.71 -15.78 14.02
CA SER A 254 10.09 -16.21 15.37
C SER A 254 10.47 -15.04 16.29
N VAL A 255 10.48 -13.80 15.80
CA VAL A 255 10.84 -12.62 16.60
C VAL A 255 9.68 -12.26 17.53
N GLU A 256 9.98 -12.13 18.82
CA GLU A 256 9.00 -11.67 19.80
C GLU A 256 8.59 -10.22 19.53
N THR A 257 7.30 -9.91 19.62
CA THR A 257 6.79 -8.56 19.41
C THR A 257 7.22 -7.62 20.54
N LEU A 258 7.38 -6.34 20.21
CA LEU A 258 7.70 -5.33 21.22
C LEU A 258 6.57 -5.17 22.24
N SER A 259 6.93 -5.10 23.52
CA SER A 259 5.98 -4.80 24.58
C SER A 259 5.39 -3.39 24.45
N SER A 260 4.18 -3.20 24.98
CA SER A 260 3.52 -1.89 25.01
C SER A 260 4.38 -0.81 25.70
N ASN A 261 5.11 -1.16 26.75
CA ASN A 261 6.03 -0.23 27.43
C ASN A 261 7.21 0.18 26.54
N SER A 262 7.75 -0.75 25.75
CA SER A 262 8.79 -0.42 24.77
C SER A 262 8.27 0.55 23.72
N LEU A 263 7.09 0.31 23.17
CA LEU A 263 6.45 1.20 22.18
C LEU A 263 6.17 2.60 22.73
N LEU A 264 5.79 2.71 24.01
CA LEU A 264 5.63 4.01 24.68
C LEU A 264 6.96 4.80 24.76
N ARG A 265 8.10 4.10 24.94
CA ARG A 265 9.43 4.74 24.89
C ARG A 265 9.73 5.28 23.49
N HIS A 266 9.44 4.49 22.44
CA HIS A 266 9.61 4.93 21.05
C HIS A 266 8.73 6.16 20.74
N ARG A 267 7.46 6.13 21.17
CA ARG A 267 6.55 7.27 21.03
C ARG A 267 7.09 8.52 21.73
N SER A 268 7.54 8.36 22.97
CA SER A 268 8.10 9.49 23.75
C SER A 268 9.33 10.08 23.08
N ALA A 269 10.19 9.25 22.49
CA ALA A 269 11.36 9.67 21.73
C ALA A 269 10.97 10.43 20.46
N ALA A 270 10.01 9.93 19.68
CA ALA A 270 9.49 10.59 18.47
C ALA A 270 8.85 11.95 18.79
N ARG A 271 8.11 12.06 19.89
CA ARG A 271 7.40 13.29 20.29
C ARG A 271 8.31 14.47 20.60
N LYS A 272 9.59 14.26 20.77
CA LYS A 272 10.58 15.36 20.87
C LYS A 272 10.64 16.18 19.57
N HIS A 273 10.28 15.59 18.43
CA HIS A 273 10.37 16.19 17.11
C HIS A 273 9.03 16.20 16.36
N GLN A 274 8.12 15.26 16.63
CA GLN A 274 6.78 15.18 16.04
C GLN A 274 5.73 15.00 17.16
N VAL A 275 5.17 16.10 17.63
CA VAL A 275 4.32 16.13 18.84
C VAL A 275 3.02 15.33 18.70
N LEU A 276 2.53 15.11 17.47
CA LEU A 276 1.31 14.33 17.17
C LEU A 276 1.59 12.84 16.98
N THR A 277 2.75 12.33 17.45
CA THR A 277 3.06 10.91 17.31
C THR A 277 2.11 10.04 18.13
N GLU A 278 1.53 9.04 17.46
CA GLU A 278 0.67 8.01 18.03
C GLU A 278 1.26 6.62 17.82
N VAL A 279 0.77 5.65 18.60
CA VAL A 279 1.08 4.23 18.41
C VAL A 279 -0.18 3.52 17.94
N GLN A 280 -0.08 2.81 16.83
CA GLN A 280 -1.14 1.92 16.37
C GLN A 280 -0.78 0.49 16.76
N PRO A 281 -1.55 -0.15 17.67
CA PRO A 281 -1.35 -1.55 18.02
C PRO A 281 -1.65 -2.46 16.82
N ILE A 282 -1.18 -3.71 16.88
CA ILE A 282 -1.68 -4.76 15.99
C ILE A 282 -3.15 -4.98 16.36
N PHE A 283 -4.04 -4.73 15.43
CA PHE A 283 -5.42 -5.18 15.57
C PHE A 283 -5.43 -6.68 15.26
N GLY A 284 -5.68 -7.48 16.29
CA GLY A 284 -5.97 -8.89 16.16
C GLY A 284 -7.34 -9.12 15.50
#